data_01c0cb0bd3c5793bb5936d9e78451b8b
#
_entry.id   01c0cb0bd3c5793bb5936d9e78451b8b
#
_cell.length_a   1.000
_cell.length_b   1.000
_cell.length_c   1.000
_cell.angle_alpha   90.00
_cell.angle_beta   90.00
_cell.angle_gamma   90.00
#
_symmetry.space_group_name_H-M   'P 1'
#
loop_
_entity.id
_entity.type
_entity.pdbx_description
1 polymer ?
#
loop_
_entity_poly.entity_id
_entity_poly.type
_entity_poly.pdbx_seq_one_letter_code
_entity_poly.pdbx_strand_id
1 'polypeptide(L)'
;MKKRILRPLPGMDLPFLILVLTLVGFGLVMLASASSAVALYRRGDAWAYLRPQLLYAALGLCGMWLASRVDYHIFHKLAWPLLGLSLILLAAVLFMPEYNGCRRWLVIPGFGTLQPSEIAKFAVVLVFSHIIALNHDRMKDFSVGVLPFALVLGVVAALMLLEPHLSGTLLILGIGAVLMLSLIHISEPTRQEAI
;
A
#
# COMPACT_ATOMS: atom_id res chain seq x y z
N MET A 1 4.50 1.01 32.86
CA MET A 1 5.35 0.19 31.97
C MET A 1 5.59 0.91 30.66
N LYS A 2 6.81 1.38 30.36
CA LYS A 2 7.18 1.95 29.07
C LYS A 2 7.12 0.83 28.01
N LYS A 3 6.10 0.82 27.14
CA LYS A 3 6.07 -0.08 25.97
C LYS A 3 7.27 0.28 25.09
N ARG A 4 8.20 -0.64 24.92
CA ARG A 4 9.31 -0.47 23.97
C ARG A 4 8.69 -0.39 22.57
N ILE A 5 8.83 0.76 21.93
CA ILE A 5 8.36 1.02 20.57
C ILE A 5 9.20 0.25 19.54
N LEU A 6 10.45 -0.09 19.91
CA LEU A 6 11.38 -0.83 19.06
C LEU A 6 11.60 -2.22 19.63
N ARG A 7 11.43 -3.25 18.79
CA ARG A 7 11.74 -4.65 19.14
C ARG A 7 13.22 -4.95 18.83
N PRO A 8 13.89 -5.82 19.65
CA PRO A 8 15.14 -6.44 19.23
C PRO A 8 14.87 -7.25 17.95
N LEU A 9 15.88 -7.32 17.05
CA LEU A 9 15.78 -8.05 15.79
C LEU A 9 15.36 -9.52 16.02
N PRO A 10 14.17 -9.97 15.65
CA PRO A 10 13.96 -11.38 15.32
C PRO A 10 14.77 -11.70 14.06
N GLY A 11 15.07 -12.96 13.83
CA GLY A 11 15.81 -13.37 12.64
C GLY A 11 15.20 -12.75 11.37
N MET A 12 16.04 -12.11 10.57
CA MET A 12 15.62 -11.48 9.32
C MET A 12 15.18 -12.57 8.34
N ASP A 13 14.01 -12.42 7.73
CA ASP A 13 13.56 -13.30 6.66
C ASP A 13 14.43 -13.04 5.41
N LEU A 14 15.52 -13.82 5.32
CA LEU A 14 16.51 -13.66 4.27
C LEU A 14 15.93 -13.96 2.86
N PRO A 15 15.12 -15.01 2.64
CA PRO A 15 14.45 -15.25 1.38
C PRO A 15 13.60 -14.07 0.90
N PHE A 16 12.80 -13.49 1.79
CA PHE A 16 11.99 -12.32 1.49
C PHE A 16 12.85 -11.09 1.11
N LEU A 17 13.91 -10.83 1.88
CA LEU A 17 14.84 -9.73 1.59
C LEU A 17 15.51 -9.90 0.23
N ILE A 18 16.01 -11.11 -0.09
CA ILE A 18 16.63 -11.41 -1.38
C ILE A 18 15.64 -11.19 -2.52
N LEU A 19 14.39 -11.64 -2.36
CA LEU A 19 13.35 -11.43 -3.36
C LEU A 19 13.11 -9.94 -3.63
N VAL A 20 12.96 -9.13 -2.58
CA VAL A 20 12.75 -7.68 -2.69
C VAL A 20 13.95 -7.02 -3.39
N LEU A 21 15.18 -7.32 -2.97
CA LEU A 21 16.38 -6.73 -3.56
C LEU A 21 16.54 -7.14 -5.03
N THR A 22 16.22 -8.39 -5.38
CA THR A 22 16.26 -8.88 -6.77
C THR A 22 15.25 -8.13 -7.63
N LEU A 23 14.00 -7.96 -7.16
CA LEU A 23 12.95 -7.23 -7.90
C LEU A 23 13.29 -5.75 -8.06
N VAL A 24 13.80 -5.09 -7.02
CA VAL A 24 14.25 -3.69 -7.08
C VAL A 24 15.41 -3.54 -8.05
N GLY A 25 16.43 -4.41 -7.95
CA GLY A 25 17.60 -4.38 -8.84
C GLY A 25 17.21 -4.61 -10.30
N PHE A 26 16.39 -5.64 -10.56
CA PHE A 26 15.87 -5.90 -11.90
C PHE A 26 15.06 -4.73 -12.46
N GLY A 27 14.18 -4.14 -11.63
CA GLY A 27 13.38 -2.97 -12.02
C GLY A 27 14.24 -1.76 -12.37
N LEU A 28 15.31 -1.49 -11.63
CA LEU A 28 16.25 -0.39 -11.92
C LEU A 28 17.03 -0.62 -13.22
N VAL A 29 17.47 -1.87 -13.49
CA VAL A 29 18.15 -2.22 -14.74
C VAL A 29 17.19 -2.07 -15.93
N MET A 30 15.95 -2.56 -15.81
CA MET A 30 14.94 -2.42 -16.86
C MET A 30 14.59 -0.97 -17.12
N LEU A 31 14.46 -0.15 -16.06
CA LEU A 31 14.22 1.29 -16.20
C LEU A 31 15.39 1.97 -16.94
N ALA A 32 16.62 1.69 -16.55
CA ALA A 32 17.80 2.24 -17.21
C ALA A 32 17.81 1.90 -18.70
N SER A 33 17.57 0.63 -19.04
CA SER A 33 17.54 0.16 -20.42
C SER A 33 16.42 0.80 -21.25
N ALA A 34 15.20 0.81 -20.72
CA ALA A 34 14.03 1.30 -21.44
C ALA A 34 13.97 2.83 -21.58
N SER A 35 14.53 3.57 -20.60
CA SER A 35 14.38 5.04 -20.56
C SER A 35 15.59 5.82 -21.05
N SER A 36 16.77 5.20 -21.20
CA SER A 36 18.01 5.91 -21.52
C SER A 36 17.95 6.70 -22.84
N ALA A 37 17.44 6.11 -23.92
CA ALA A 37 17.34 6.75 -25.22
C ALA A 37 16.35 7.94 -25.19
N VAL A 38 15.20 7.77 -24.55
CA VAL A 38 14.19 8.84 -24.41
C VAL A 38 14.70 9.95 -23.49
N ALA A 39 15.41 9.60 -22.43
CA ALA A 39 16.02 10.55 -21.50
C ALA A 39 17.07 11.41 -22.20
N LEU A 40 17.95 10.77 -22.98
CA LEU A 40 18.96 11.46 -23.77
C LEU A 40 18.33 12.42 -24.77
N TYR A 41 17.32 11.95 -25.51
CA TYR A 41 16.61 12.76 -26.53
C TYR A 41 15.88 13.96 -25.91
N ARG A 42 15.16 13.77 -24.80
CA ARG A 42 14.32 14.82 -24.21
C ARG A 42 15.03 15.75 -23.24
N ARG A 43 16.06 15.26 -22.54
CA ARG A 43 16.74 15.99 -21.45
C ARG A 43 18.24 16.16 -21.64
N GLY A 44 18.83 15.60 -22.72
CA GLY A 44 20.26 15.62 -22.96
C GLY A 44 21.09 14.77 -21.98
N ASP A 45 20.44 14.00 -21.09
CA ASP A 45 21.08 13.16 -20.08
C ASP A 45 20.39 11.79 -20.02
N ALA A 46 21.12 10.74 -20.40
CA ALA A 46 20.63 9.36 -20.40
C ALA A 46 20.18 8.85 -19.03
N TRP A 47 20.68 9.43 -17.94
CA TRP A 47 20.44 9.03 -16.55
C TRP A 47 19.35 9.84 -15.85
N ALA A 48 18.72 10.78 -16.57
CA ALA A 48 17.77 11.74 -15.98
C ALA A 48 16.59 11.09 -15.27
N TYR A 49 16.15 9.89 -15.69
CA TYR A 49 15.08 9.14 -15.04
C TYR A 49 15.59 8.16 -13.99
N LEU A 50 16.79 7.62 -14.17
CA LEU A 50 17.35 6.62 -13.24
C LEU A 50 17.80 7.25 -11.91
N ARG A 51 18.43 8.43 -11.94
CA ARG A 51 18.94 9.08 -10.71
C ARG A 51 17.87 9.29 -9.65
N PRO A 52 16.69 9.90 -9.93
CA PRO A 52 15.63 10.03 -8.93
C PRO A 52 15.09 8.68 -8.49
N GLN A 53 15.01 7.69 -9.38
CA GLN A 53 14.54 6.36 -9.03
C GLN A 53 15.49 5.62 -8.08
N LEU A 54 16.81 5.77 -8.24
CA LEU A 54 17.81 5.24 -7.29
C LEU A 54 17.63 5.86 -5.91
N LEU A 55 17.38 7.17 -5.84
CA LEU A 55 17.09 7.85 -4.57
C LEU A 55 15.83 7.30 -3.91
N TYR A 56 14.74 7.16 -4.66
CA TYR A 56 13.49 6.60 -4.14
C TYR A 56 13.62 5.13 -3.73
N ALA A 57 14.38 4.34 -4.48
CA ALA A 57 14.69 2.96 -4.10
C ALA A 57 15.47 2.89 -2.79
N ALA A 58 16.49 3.73 -2.62
CA ALA A 58 17.26 3.81 -1.38
C ALA A 58 16.37 4.24 -0.20
N LEU A 59 15.53 5.27 -0.38
CA LEU A 59 14.57 5.72 0.64
C LEU A 59 13.56 4.62 0.98
N GLY A 60 13.07 3.88 -0.02
CA GLY A 60 12.14 2.76 0.16
C GLY A 60 12.78 1.61 0.96
N LEU A 61 14.01 1.25 0.66
CA LEU A 61 14.77 0.23 1.41
C LEU A 61 15.05 0.67 2.85
N CYS A 62 15.41 1.95 3.06
CA CYS A 62 15.51 2.52 4.40
C CYS A 62 14.19 2.49 5.15
N GLY A 63 13.08 2.87 4.49
CA GLY A 63 11.74 2.79 5.04
C GLY A 63 11.33 1.36 5.42
N MET A 64 11.61 0.39 4.56
CA MET A 64 11.39 -1.04 4.84
C MET A 64 12.18 -1.50 6.07
N TRP A 65 13.46 -1.11 6.17
CA TRP A 65 14.29 -1.43 7.33
C TRP A 65 13.78 -0.76 8.61
N LEU A 66 13.37 0.50 8.57
CA LEU A 66 12.77 1.20 9.70
C LEU A 66 11.43 0.55 10.11
N ALA A 67 10.56 0.24 9.15
CA ALA A 67 9.28 -0.40 9.41
C ALA A 67 9.45 -1.78 10.08
N SER A 68 10.50 -2.53 9.72
CA SER A 68 10.80 -3.83 10.35
C SER A 68 11.16 -3.71 11.84
N ARG A 69 11.54 -2.51 12.31
CA ARG A 69 11.86 -2.23 13.72
C ARG A 69 10.69 -1.72 14.54
N VAL A 70 9.61 -1.30 13.88
CA VAL A 70 8.43 -0.73 14.54
C VAL A 70 7.53 -1.84 15.05
N ASP A 71 6.98 -1.68 16.24
CA ASP A 71 5.99 -2.60 16.77
C ASP A 71 4.68 -2.49 15.96
N TYR A 72 4.24 -3.61 15.37
CA TYR A 72 3.03 -3.65 14.55
C TYR A 72 1.76 -3.21 15.30
N HIS A 73 1.73 -3.26 16.65
CA HIS A 73 0.60 -2.76 17.43
C HIS A 73 0.34 -1.26 17.25
N ILE A 74 1.34 -0.50 16.80
CA ILE A 74 1.17 0.92 16.49
C ILE A 74 0.23 1.08 15.29
N PHE A 75 0.31 0.19 14.32
CA PHE A 75 -0.53 0.20 13.13
C PHE A 75 -2.02 -0.04 13.45
N HIS A 76 -2.33 -0.78 14.53
CA HIS A 76 -3.71 -0.90 15.00
C HIS A 76 -4.34 0.44 15.37
N LYS A 77 -3.57 1.32 16.02
CA LYS A 77 -4.05 2.66 16.39
C LYS A 77 -4.10 3.61 15.20
N LEU A 78 -3.24 3.37 14.21
CA LEU A 78 -3.09 4.22 13.03
C LEU A 78 -4.08 3.87 11.91
N ALA A 79 -4.72 2.69 11.95
CA ALA A 79 -5.54 2.16 10.87
C ALA A 79 -6.67 3.13 10.47
N TRP A 80 -7.54 3.52 11.40
CA TRP A 80 -8.66 4.42 11.14
C TRP A 80 -8.23 5.86 10.81
N PRO A 81 -7.30 6.51 11.55
CA PRO A 81 -6.78 7.82 11.18
C PRO A 81 -6.16 7.85 9.78
N LEU A 82 -5.43 6.81 9.40
CA LEU A 82 -4.81 6.75 8.08
C LEU A 82 -5.84 6.56 6.96
N LEU A 83 -6.89 5.77 7.20
CA LEU A 83 -8.01 5.67 6.26
C LEU A 83 -8.72 7.02 6.11
N GLY A 84 -9.03 7.70 7.20
CA GLY A 84 -9.64 9.03 7.16
C GLY A 84 -8.78 10.03 6.38
N LEU A 85 -7.48 10.06 6.64
CA LEU A 85 -6.53 10.89 5.91
C LEU A 85 -6.52 10.55 4.41
N SER A 86 -6.49 9.25 4.06
CA SER A 86 -6.47 8.83 2.66
C SER A 86 -7.75 9.22 1.91
N LEU A 87 -8.92 9.12 2.55
CA LEU A 87 -10.19 9.55 1.98
C LEU A 87 -10.22 11.07 1.73
N ILE A 88 -9.71 11.86 2.69
CA ILE A 88 -9.59 13.32 2.53
C ILE A 88 -8.66 13.65 1.35
N LEU A 89 -7.52 12.97 1.23
CA LEU A 89 -6.57 13.20 0.15
C LEU A 89 -7.14 12.77 -1.22
N LEU A 90 -7.86 11.64 -1.30
CA LEU A 90 -8.58 11.21 -2.50
C LEU A 90 -9.65 12.23 -2.90
N ALA A 91 -10.42 12.73 -1.96
CA ALA A 91 -11.40 13.78 -2.24
C ALA A 91 -10.72 15.10 -2.67
N ALA A 92 -9.63 15.48 -2.01
CA ALA A 92 -8.90 16.72 -2.32
C ALA A 92 -8.31 16.72 -3.74
N VAL A 93 -7.81 15.57 -4.21
CA VAL A 93 -7.20 15.50 -5.56
C VAL A 93 -8.21 15.70 -6.68
N LEU A 94 -9.51 15.44 -6.44
CA LEU A 94 -10.58 15.72 -7.43
C LEU A 94 -10.70 17.22 -7.77
N PHE A 95 -10.33 18.09 -6.85
CA PHE A 95 -10.37 19.56 -7.00
C PHE A 95 -9.03 20.13 -7.51
N MET A 96 -7.99 19.29 -7.67
CA MET A 96 -6.70 19.75 -8.13
C MET A 96 -6.64 19.85 -9.67
N PRO A 97 -5.75 20.72 -10.21
CA PRO A 97 -5.53 20.82 -11.64
C PRO A 97 -4.99 19.49 -12.20
N GLU A 98 -5.33 19.22 -13.45
CA GLU A 98 -4.84 18.03 -14.15
C GLU A 98 -3.32 18.04 -14.29
N TYR A 99 -2.69 16.93 -13.90
CA TYR A 99 -1.27 16.68 -14.11
C TYR A 99 -1.12 15.49 -15.07
N ASN A 100 -0.48 15.70 -16.21
CA ASN A 100 -0.36 14.71 -17.30
C ASN A 100 -1.72 14.16 -17.79
N GLY A 101 -2.77 15.00 -17.87
CA GLY A 101 -4.09 14.60 -18.33
C GLY A 101 -4.94 13.80 -17.32
N CYS A 102 -4.52 13.76 -16.06
CA CYS A 102 -5.24 13.03 -15.00
C CYS A 102 -5.24 13.82 -13.68
N ARG A 103 -6.35 13.74 -12.93
CA ARG A 103 -6.52 14.36 -11.59
C ARG A 103 -6.26 13.36 -10.47
N ARG A 104 -5.07 12.80 -10.41
CA ARG A 104 -4.73 11.75 -9.43
C ARG A 104 -3.41 11.99 -8.70
N TRP A 105 -2.77 13.14 -8.95
CA TRP A 105 -1.48 13.50 -8.40
C TRP A 105 -1.57 14.79 -7.61
N LEU A 106 -1.11 14.76 -6.36
CA LEU A 106 -0.84 15.97 -5.58
C LEU A 106 0.58 16.42 -5.86
N VAL A 107 0.73 17.57 -6.49
CA VAL A 107 2.06 18.16 -6.76
C VAL A 107 2.51 18.89 -5.49
N ILE A 108 3.62 18.43 -4.89
CA ILE A 108 4.21 19.05 -3.71
C ILE A 108 5.46 19.82 -4.19
N PRO A 109 5.43 21.18 -4.14
CA PRO A 109 6.58 21.96 -4.57
C PRO A 109 7.86 21.54 -3.82
N GLY A 110 8.92 21.23 -4.58
CA GLY A 110 10.21 20.82 -4.02
C GLY A 110 10.35 19.33 -3.65
N PHE A 111 9.25 18.57 -3.54
CA PHE A 111 9.29 17.15 -3.16
C PHE A 111 8.81 16.20 -4.27
N GLY A 112 8.14 16.71 -5.32
CA GLY A 112 7.63 15.90 -6.40
C GLY A 112 6.11 15.68 -6.35
N THR A 113 5.65 14.52 -6.79
CA THR A 113 4.21 14.19 -6.85
C THR A 113 3.87 13.07 -5.88
N LEU A 114 2.78 13.23 -5.13
CA LEU A 114 2.20 12.22 -4.25
C LEU A 114 0.90 11.72 -4.86
N GLN A 115 0.71 10.41 -4.91
CA GLN A 115 -0.53 9.80 -5.36
C GLN A 115 -1.34 9.31 -4.14
N PRO A 116 -2.51 9.91 -3.82
CA PRO A 116 -3.31 9.53 -2.65
C PRO A 116 -3.76 8.08 -2.63
N SER A 117 -3.99 7.47 -3.80
CA SER A 117 -4.38 6.06 -3.91
C SER A 117 -3.31 5.08 -3.40
N GLU A 118 -2.02 5.46 -3.37
CA GLU A 118 -0.96 4.63 -2.77
C GLU A 118 -1.14 4.56 -1.24
N ILE A 119 -1.47 5.70 -0.62
CA ILE A 119 -1.78 5.75 0.82
C ILE A 119 -3.07 4.97 1.12
N ALA A 120 -4.10 5.12 0.26
CA ALA A 120 -5.37 4.43 0.43
C ALA A 120 -5.23 2.90 0.39
N LYS A 121 -4.42 2.34 -0.52
CA LYS A 121 -4.13 0.90 -0.57
C LYS A 121 -3.56 0.40 0.75
N PHE A 122 -2.57 1.12 1.29
CA PHE A 122 -1.96 0.77 2.57
C PHE A 122 -2.96 0.90 3.74
N ALA A 123 -3.76 1.97 3.75
CA ALA A 123 -4.78 2.20 4.76
C ALA A 123 -5.87 1.11 4.77
N VAL A 124 -6.33 0.66 3.60
CA VAL A 124 -7.30 -0.45 3.46
C VAL A 124 -6.73 -1.73 4.04
N VAL A 125 -5.48 -2.09 3.73
CA VAL A 125 -4.82 -3.29 4.30
C VAL A 125 -4.78 -3.21 5.82
N LEU A 126 -4.41 -2.05 6.38
CA LEU A 126 -4.34 -1.86 7.83
C LEU A 126 -5.71 -1.96 8.51
N VAL A 127 -6.73 -1.30 7.94
CA VAL A 127 -8.10 -1.33 8.51
C VAL A 127 -8.68 -2.73 8.43
N PHE A 128 -8.50 -3.43 7.32
CA PHE A 128 -8.98 -4.80 7.18
C PHE A 128 -8.30 -5.72 8.18
N SER A 129 -6.99 -5.67 8.29
CA SER A 129 -6.25 -6.44 9.29
C SER A 129 -6.68 -6.10 10.72
N HIS A 130 -6.98 -4.83 11.00
CA HIS A 130 -7.47 -4.37 12.29
C HIS A 130 -8.87 -4.93 12.62
N ILE A 131 -9.83 -4.83 11.68
CA ILE A 131 -11.19 -5.37 11.86
C ILE A 131 -11.15 -6.88 12.07
N ILE A 132 -10.34 -7.59 11.28
CA ILE A 132 -10.13 -9.04 11.38
C ILE A 132 -9.62 -9.42 12.77
N ALA A 133 -8.57 -8.75 13.23
CA ALA A 133 -7.95 -9.06 14.52
C ALA A 133 -8.88 -8.81 15.72
N LEU A 134 -9.79 -7.83 15.62
CA LEU A 134 -10.74 -7.52 16.70
C LEU A 134 -11.97 -8.42 16.71
N ASN A 135 -12.38 -8.95 15.57
CA ASN A 135 -13.68 -9.64 15.41
C ASN A 135 -13.52 -11.08 14.92
N HIS A 136 -12.37 -11.70 15.15
CA HIS A 136 -12.04 -13.04 14.61
C HIS A 136 -13.18 -14.06 14.80
N ASP A 137 -13.77 -14.14 16.00
CA ASP A 137 -14.83 -15.11 16.32
C ASP A 137 -16.18 -14.82 15.67
N ARG A 138 -16.42 -13.57 15.24
CA ARG A 138 -17.69 -13.09 14.66
C ARG A 138 -17.64 -12.85 13.16
N MET A 139 -16.55 -13.24 12.49
CA MET A 139 -16.36 -13.01 11.05
C MET A 139 -17.35 -13.79 10.17
N LYS A 140 -18.04 -14.81 10.72
CA LYS A 140 -19.11 -15.55 10.03
C LYS A 140 -20.40 -14.73 9.89
N ASP A 141 -20.60 -13.71 10.73
CA ASP A 141 -21.76 -12.83 10.66
C ASP A 141 -21.58 -11.84 9.52
N PHE A 142 -22.56 -11.78 8.59
CA PHE A 142 -22.51 -10.88 7.43
C PHE A 142 -22.27 -9.41 7.83
N SER A 143 -22.88 -8.96 8.93
CA SER A 143 -22.78 -7.59 9.44
C SER A 143 -21.37 -7.21 9.94
N VAL A 144 -20.56 -8.18 10.33
CA VAL A 144 -19.21 -7.96 10.87
C VAL A 144 -18.14 -8.41 9.87
N GLY A 145 -18.36 -9.51 9.17
CA GLY A 145 -17.39 -10.12 8.27
C GLY A 145 -17.44 -9.59 6.83
N VAL A 146 -18.57 -9.00 6.37
CA VAL A 146 -18.69 -8.54 4.98
C VAL A 146 -19.00 -7.05 4.89
N LEU A 147 -19.98 -6.58 5.65
CA LEU A 147 -20.50 -5.22 5.50
C LEU A 147 -19.44 -4.11 5.69
N PRO A 148 -18.60 -4.09 6.76
CA PRO A 148 -17.60 -3.04 6.95
C PRO A 148 -16.51 -3.06 5.86
N PHE A 149 -16.14 -4.23 5.37
CA PHE A 149 -15.17 -4.38 4.27
C PHE A 149 -15.74 -3.85 2.95
N ALA A 150 -16.97 -4.24 2.62
CA ALA A 150 -17.66 -3.78 1.42
C ALA A 150 -17.88 -2.25 1.44
N LEU A 151 -18.20 -1.69 2.60
CA LEU A 151 -18.39 -0.25 2.77
C LEU A 151 -17.09 0.52 2.55
N VAL A 152 -16.01 0.10 3.21
CA VAL A 152 -14.69 0.75 3.05
C VAL A 152 -14.21 0.65 1.61
N LEU A 153 -14.27 -0.56 1.00
CA LEU A 153 -13.89 -0.75 -0.41
C LEU A 153 -14.77 0.05 -1.36
N GLY A 154 -16.08 0.07 -1.13
CA GLY A 154 -17.02 0.79 -1.95
C GLY A 154 -16.75 2.30 -1.97
N VAL A 155 -16.50 2.90 -0.80
CA VAL A 155 -16.18 4.33 -0.69
C VAL A 155 -14.85 4.65 -1.38
N VAL A 156 -13.79 3.88 -1.10
CA VAL A 156 -12.48 4.10 -1.71
C VAL A 156 -12.54 3.90 -3.23
N ALA A 157 -13.18 2.81 -3.69
CA ALA A 157 -13.32 2.52 -5.12
C ALA A 157 -14.14 3.61 -5.84
N ALA A 158 -15.22 4.10 -5.23
CA ALA A 158 -16.01 5.19 -5.81
C ALA A 158 -15.19 6.46 -6.01
N LEU A 159 -14.41 6.89 -4.99
CA LEU A 159 -13.52 8.04 -5.11
C LEU A 159 -12.46 7.83 -6.20
N MET A 160 -11.83 6.66 -6.26
CA MET A 160 -10.80 6.34 -7.26
C MET A 160 -11.37 6.25 -8.68
N LEU A 161 -12.63 5.85 -8.86
CA LEU A 161 -13.29 5.87 -10.17
C LEU A 161 -13.60 7.29 -10.64
N LEU A 162 -13.88 8.22 -9.71
CA LEU A 162 -14.02 9.65 -10.01
C LEU A 162 -12.69 10.29 -10.46
N GLU A 163 -11.54 9.70 -10.09
CA GLU A 163 -10.19 10.11 -10.52
C GLU A 163 -9.75 9.52 -11.87
N PRO A 164 -10.59 8.94 -12.71
CA PRO A 164 -10.39 7.95 -13.79
C PRO A 164 -9.16 7.01 -13.56
N HIS A 165 -9.10 6.36 -12.41
CA HIS A 165 -7.98 5.48 -12.03
C HIS A 165 -8.38 4.00 -12.00
N LEU A 166 -8.84 3.45 -13.12
CA LEU A 166 -9.37 2.08 -13.22
C LEU A 166 -8.39 1.01 -12.74
N SER A 167 -7.11 1.09 -13.14
CA SER A 167 -6.10 0.10 -12.75
C SER A 167 -5.84 0.07 -11.24
N GLY A 168 -5.78 1.25 -10.60
CA GLY A 168 -5.64 1.35 -9.15
C GLY A 168 -6.87 0.86 -8.42
N THR A 169 -8.07 1.14 -8.94
CA THR A 169 -9.34 0.65 -8.37
C THR A 169 -9.40 -0.87 -8.43
N LEU A 170 -9.08 -1.49 -9.57
CA LEU A 170 -9.04 -2.95 -9.70
C LEU A 170 -8.02 -3.57 -8.73
N LEU A 171 -6.86 -2.95 -8.56
CA LEU A 171 -5.85 -3.43 -7.65
C LEU A 171 -6.34 -3.40 -6.19
N ILE A 172 -6.97 -2.30 -5.74
CA ILE A 172 -7.46 -2.18 -4.36
C ILE A 172 -8.61 -3.13 -4.08
N LEU A 173 -9.51 -3.32 -5.06
CA LEU A 173 -10.58 -4.32 -4.98
C LEU A 173 -10.00 -5.74 -4.90
N GLY A 174 -8.97 -6.04 -5.68
CA GLY A 174 -8.25 -7.31 -5.64
C GLY A 174 -7.60 -7.57 -4.29
N ILE A 175 -6.90 -6.57 -3.73
CA ILE A 175 -6.30 -6.64 -2.38
C ILE A 175 -7.39 -6.92 -1.34
N GLY A 176 -8.49 -6.16 -1.38
CA GLY A 176 -9.60 -6.34 -0.45
C GLY A 176 -10.24 -7.72 -0.57
N ALA A 177 -10.47 -8.21 -1.79
CA ALA A 177 -11.01 -9.54 -2.04
C ALA A 177 -10.10 -10.65 -1.49
N VAL A 178 -8.79 -10.56 -1.73
CA VAL A 178 -7.80 -11.54 -1.20
C VAL A 178 -7.81 -11.55 0.33
N LEU A 179 -7.86 -10.38 0.97
CA LEU A 179 -7.93 -10.29 2.42
C LEU A 179 -9.23 -10.90 2.97
N MET A 180 -10.37 -10.67 2.30
CA MET A 180 -11.65 -11.28 2.68
C MET A 180 -11.66 -12.79 2.46
N LEU A 181 -11.10 -13.30 1.35
CA LEU A 181 -10.99 -14.74 1.08
C LEU A 181 -10.06 -15.44 2.09
N SER A 182 -8.98 -14.79 2.49
CA SER A 182 -8.09 -15.29 3.55
C SER A 182 -8.83 -15.53 4.87
N LEU A 183 -9.84 -14.72 5.18
CA LEU A 183 -10.70 -14.89 6.36
C LEU A 183 -11.55 -16.15 6.32
N ILE A 184 -12.11 -16.49 5.17
CA ILE A 184 -12.94 -17.69 4.99
C ILE A 184 -12.09 -18.93 5.26
N HIS A 185 -10.85 -18.93 4.82
CA HIS A 185 -9.92 -20.06 5.02
C HIS A 185 -9.43 -20.20 6.47
N ILE A 186 -9.24 -19.07 7.19
CA ILE A 186 -8.82 -19.07 8.60
C ILE A 186 -10.00 -19.43 9.53
N SER A 187 -11.25 -19.15 9.12
CA SER A 187 -12.46 -19.44 9.90
C SER A 187 -13.00 -20.85 9.73
N GLU A 188 -12.46 -21.65 8.80
CA GLU A 188 -12.77 -23.10 8.76
C GLU A 188 -11.97 -23.78 9.87
N PRO A 189 -12.65 -24.35 10.91
CA PRO A 189 -11.95 -25.19 11.89
C PRO A 189 -11.38 -26.36 11.11
N THR A 190 -10.08 -26.54 11.23
CA THR A 190 -9.39 -27.73 10.72
C THR A 190 -10.14 -28.93 11.27
N ARG A 191 -10.80 -29.70 10.41
CA ARG A 191 -11.57 -30.92 10.73
C ARG A 191 -10.68 -32.05 11.31
N GLN A 192 -9.50 -31.70 11.79
CA GLN A 192 -8.46 -32.63 12.28
C GLN A 192 -8.43 -32.78 13.81
N GLU A 193 -9.27 -32.11 14.60
CA GLU A 193 -9.36 -32.34 16.05
C GLU A 193 -10.60 -33.17 16.46
N ALA A 194 -11.20 -33.91 15.55
CA ALA A 194 -12.31 -34.80 15.84
C ALA A 194 -12.03 -36.23 15.36
N ILE A 195 -10.89 -36.80 15.85
CA ILE A 195 -10.69 -38.28 15.90
C ILE A 195 -9.94 -38.62 17.19
#